data_b14d763b7984f1a28e7cb26d436012d1
#
_entry.id   b14d763b7984f1a28e7cb26d436012d1
#
_cell.length_a   1.000
_cell.length_b   1.000
_cell.length_c   1.000
_cell.angle_alpha   90.00
_cell.angle_beta   90.00
_cell.angle_gamma   90.00
#
_symmetry.space_group_name_H-M   'P 1'
#
loop_
_entity.id
_entity.type
_entity.pdbx_description
1 polymer ?
#
loop_
_entity_poly.entity_id
_entity_poly.type
_entity_poly.pdbx_seq_one_letter_code
_entity_poly.pdbx_strand_id
1 'polypeptide(L)'
;MRTSRVLAPLALAAVAACASPPRTSTGAAPATGTGAPSTASAPVPATPAVVSADTTGGGLVPAGFGTLRQDDIAIKLQLSDVLVKLIPLEESVIRTLSPDSYRALRELVESRRPAITRLAAQHGLLRGSVWYVSFYGLAPEAHFSPLELTVSSTGRDFRPVEIIPLTSGFGSQRLQPRETQSALYLFEDALDVNQPLTVSFGGQQSSSWAATLRTIERERALIRSRVTQQRATPAP
;
A
#
# COMPACT_ATOMS: atom_id res chain seq x y z
N MET A 1 -22.47 -28.47 48.69
CA MET A 1 -23.85 -28.92 48.45
C MET A 1 -24.54 -28.00 47.48
N ARG A 2 -25.13 -28.56 46.46
CA ARG A 2 -26.07 -28.16 45.41
C ARG A 2 -25.45 -27.88 44.05
N THR A 3 -25.43 -28.93 43.30
CA THR A 3 -25.38 -29.04 41.86
C THR A 3 -26.67 -28.57 41.22
N SER A 4 -26.59 -27.76 40.18
CA SER A 4 -27.71 -27.53 39.25
C SER A 4 -27.17 -27.62 37.84
N ARG A 5 -27.52 -28.75 37.21
CA ARG A 5 -27.36 -28.99 35.76
C ARG A 5 -28.60 -28.37 35.07
N VAL A 6 -28.38 -27.55 34.08
CA VAL A 6 -29.41 -27.13 33.12
C VAL A 6 -29.01 -27.62 31.76
N LEU A 7 -29.79 -28.57 31.25
CA LEU A 7 -29.79 -28.99 29.85
C LEU A 7 -30.49 -27.94 28.99
N ALA A 8 -29.96 -27.61 27.84
CA ALA A 8 -30.68 -26.85 26.80
C ALA A 8 -30.61 -27.66 25.47
N PRO A 9 -31.68 -27.57 24.66
CA PRO A 9 -31.89 -28.53 23.56
C PRO A 9 -31.25 -28.05 22.25
N LEU A 10 -30.89 -29.09 21.47
CA LEU A 10 -30.47 -29.04 20.08
C LEU A 10 -31.61 -28.51 19.19
N ALA A 11 -31.36 -27.50 18.38
CA ALA A 11 -32.21 -27.13 17.25
C ALA A 11 -31.47 -27.42 15.94
N LEU A 12 -31.95 -28.42 15.22
CA LEU A 12 -31.59 -28.78 13.87
C LEU A 12 -32.27 -27.78 12.91
N ALA A 13 -31.53 -27.04 12.08
CA ALA A 13 -32.08 -26.26 10.98
C ALA A 13 -31.57 -26.81 9.64
N ALA A 14 -32.53 -27.17 8.81
CA ALA A 14 -32.34 -27.81 7.51
C ALA A 14 -31.81 -26.84 6.45
N VAL A 15 -30.88 -27.34 5.63
CA VAL A 15 -30.31 -26.66 4.46
C VAL A 15 -31.23 -26.88 3.26
N ALA A 16 -31.74 -25.81 2.66
CA ALA A 16 -32.41 -25.83 1.37
C ALA A 16 -31.42 -25.42 0.28
N ALA A 17 -31.08 -26.40 -0.57
CA ALA A 17 -30.31 -26.21 -1.77
C ALA A 17 -31.20 -25.67 -2.89
N CYS A 18 -30.93 -24.47 -3.43
CA CYS A 18 -31.52 -23.99 -4.69
C CYS A 18 -30.54 -24.24 -5.82
N ALA A 19 -30.88 -25.22 -6.67
CA ALA A 19 -30.25 -25.48 -7.94
C ALA A 19 -30.83 -24.54 -9.00
N SER A 20 -29.98 -23.81 -9.74
CA SER A 20 -30.37 -23.03 -10.91
C SER A 20 -30.08 -23.85 -12.18
N PRO A 21 -31.01 -23.87 -13.18
CA PRO A 21 -30.82 -24.63 -14.42
C PRO A 21 -29.97 -23.90 -15.45
N PRO A 22 -29.32 -24.63 -16.38
CA PRO A 22 -28.54 -24.04 -17.46
C PRO A 22 -29.44 -23.53 -18.58
N ARG A 23 -29.17 -22.35 -19.08
CA ARG A 23 -29.80 -21.83 -20.32
C ARG A 23 -29.02 -22.26 -21.55
N THR A 24 -29.54 -23.19 -22.28
CA THR A 24 -29.21 -23.45 -23.68
C THR A 24 -29.88 -22.41 -24.57
N SER A 25 -29.10 -21.67 -25.36
CA SER A 25 -29.63 -20.95 -26.53
C SER A 25 -28.97 -21.47 -27.79
N THR A 26 -29.75 -22.26 -28.50
CA THR A 26 -29.56 -22.66 -29.91
C THR A 26 -30.10 -21.54 -30.81
N GLY A 27 -29.37 -21.14 -31.83
CA GLY A 27 -29.91 -20.23 -32.86
C GLY A 27 -28.89 -19.85 -33.93
N ALA A 28 -28.83 -20.71 -34.97
CA ALA A 28 -28.87 -20.45 -36.41
C ALA A 28 -27.85 -19.47 -37.03
N ALA A 29 -27.07 -20.03 -37.95
CA ALA A 29 -26.37 -19.41 -39.08
C ALA A 29 -27.37 -19.18 -40.26
N PRO A 30 -26.97 -18.69 -41.47
CA PRO A 30 -25.75 -18.04 -41.92
C PRO A 30 -26.03 -16.75 -42.77
N ALA A 31 -25.03 -15.89 -42.97
CA ALA A 31 -25.04 -14.98 -44.12
C ALA A 31 -23.60 -14.85 -44.68
N THR A 32 -23.48 -15.36 -45.90
CA THR A 32 -22.40 -15.15 -46.84
C THR A 32 -22.22 -13.66 -47.15
N GLY A 33 -21.02 -13.13 -46.97
CA GLY A 33 -20.61 -11.79 -47.41
C GLY A 33 -19.18 -11.83 -47.92
N THR A 34 -19.06 -11.95 -49.24
CA THR A 34 -17.85 -11.75 -50.05
C THR A 34 -17.39 -10.31 -49.95
N GLY A 35 -16.09 -10.08 -49.66
CA GLY A 35 -15.58 -8.72 -49.82
C GLY A 35 -14.16 -8.48 -49.33
N ALA A 36 -13.24 -8.45 -50.25
CA ALA A 36 -11.99 -7.68 -50.37
C ALA A 36 -10.83 -7.91 -49.39
N PRO A 37 -9.60 -7.98 -49.89
CA PRO A 37 -8.38 -8.15 -49.12
C PRO A 37 -8.01 -6.86 -48.39
N SER A 38 -8.04 -6.91 -47.09
CA SER A 38 -7.55 -5.82 -46.27
C SER A 38 -6.03 -5.92 -46.18
N THR A 39 -5.36 -4.93 -46.71
CA THR A 39 -3.94 -4.68 -46.67
C THR A 39 -3.41 -4.83 -45.23
N ALA A 40 -2.42 -5.71 -45.05
CA ALA A 40 -1.67 -5.86 -43.85
C ALA A 40 -1.00 -4.52 -43.48
N SER A 41 -1.52 -3.88 -42.44
CA SER A 41 -0.82 -2.78 -41.78
C SER A 41 0.39 -3.35 -41.04
N ALA A 42 1.57 -2.94 -41.45
CA ALA A 42 2.84 -3.22 -40.78
C ALA A 42 2.75 -2.77 -39.33
N PRO A 43 3.39 -3.50 -38.37
CA PRO A 43 3.47 -3.06 -37.00
C PRO A 43 4.25 -1.75 -36.94
N VAL A 44 3.58 -0.70 -36.49
CA VAL A 44 4.24 0.56 -36.15
C VAL A 44 5.20 0.27 -34.99
N PRO A 45 6.51 0.59 -35.11
CA PRO A 45 7.42 0.45 -33.99
C PRO A 45 6.91 1.30 -32.85
N ALA A 46 6.68 0.65 -31.71
CA ALA A 46 6.31 1.33 -30.47
C ALA A 46 7.43 2.31 -30.11
N THR A 47 7.15 3.59 -30.31
CA THR A 47 8.01 4.68 -29.85
C THR A 47 8.18 4.48 -28.34
N PRO A 48 9.41 4.41 -27.81
CA PRO A 48 9.61 4.35 -26.37
C PRO A 48 8.92 5.55 -25.75
N ALA A 49 7.97 5.29 -24.86
CA ALA A 49 7.27 6.34 -24.12
C ALA A 49 8.33 7.24 -23.50
N VAL A 50 8.43 8.46 -24.00
CA VAL A 50 9.22 9.51 -23.40
C VAL A 50 8.66 9.66 -22.01
N VAL A 51 9.41 9.18 -21.00
CA VAL A 51 9.09 9.38 -19.60
C VAL A 51 9.16 10.89 -19.40
N SER A 52 8.01 11.53 -19.41
CA SER A 52 7.90 12.95 -19.09
C SER A 52 8.52 13.13 -17.71
N ALA A 53 9.68 13.76 -17.66
CA ALA A 53 10.31 14.17 -16.43
C ALA A 53 9.38 15.21 -15.80
N ASP A 54 8.48 14.76 -14.91
CA ASP A 54 7.73 15.63 -14.03
C ASP A 54 8.70 16.39 -13.12
N THR A 55 9.23 17.48 -13.65
CA THR A 55 10.18 18.38 -12.97
C THR A 55 9.42 19.34 -12.03
N THR A 56 8.15 19.09 -11.73
CA THR A 56 7.26 20.00 -11.00
C THR A 56 7.31 19.81 -9.47
N GLY A 57 8.37 19.24 -8.94
CA GLY A 57 8.60 19.15 -7.49
C GLY A 57 10.06 19.36 -7.18
N GLY A 58 10.43 20.56 -6.70
CA GLY A 58 11.80 20.88 -6.34
C GLY A 58 12.43 19.80 -5.47
N GLY A 59 13.45 19.09 -5.99
CA GLY A 59 14.23 18.11 -5.27
C GLY A 59 13.82 16.63 -5.42
N LEU A 60 12.67 16.30 -6.02
CA LEU A 60 12.26 14.91 -6.24
C LEU A 60 13.13 14.24 -7.32
N VAL A 61 13.52 12.99 -7.08
CA VAL A 61 14.19 12.19 -8.11
C VAL A 61 13.17 11.62 -9.10
N PRO A 62 13.56 11.39 -10.37
CA PRO A 62 12.69 10.72 -11.33
C PRO A 62 12.27 9.33 -10.85
N ALA A 63 10.99 8.99 -11.06
CA ALA A 63 10.48 7.66 -10.74
C ALA A 63 11.03 6.59 -11.69
N GLY A 64 11.11 5.35 -11.22
CA GLY A 64 11.51 4.20 -12.03
C GLY A 64 13.02 3.96 -12.12
N PHE A 65 13.86 4.73 -11.44
CA PHE A 65 15.31 4.58 -11.40
C PHE A 65 15.84 4.09 -10.05
N GLY A 66 14.97 3.93 -9.06
CA GLY A 66 15.31 3.42 -7.74
C GLY A 66 15.58 1.92 -7.75
N THR A 67 16.32 1.45 -6.75
CA THR A 67 16.65 0.02 -6.57
C THR A 67 16.27 -0.51 -5.19
N LEU A 68 15.81 0.34 -4.28
CA LEU A 68 15.43 -0.10 -2.95
C LEU A 68 14.18 -0.98 -2.99
N ARG A 69 14.09 -1.90 -2.04
CA ARG A 69 12.90 -2.70 -1.79
C ARG A 69 12.01 -2.01 -0.76
N GLN A 70 10.74 -2.39 -0.70
CA GLN A 70 9.85 -1.90 0.36
C GLN A 70 10.39 -2.17 1.77
N ASP A 71 11.10 -3.29 1.95
CA ASP A 71 11.69 -3.67 3.22
C ASP A 71 12.88 -2.81 3.65
N ASP A 72 13.56 -2.17 2.68
CA ASP A 72 14.70 -1.30 2.93
C ASP A 72 14.28 0.07 3.48
N ILE A 73 13.03 0.47 3.21
CA ILE A 73 12.43 1.72 3.68
C ILE A 73 11.38 1.52 4.78
N ALA A 74 11.11 0.27 5.15
CA ALA A 74 10.10 -0.03 6.15
C ALA A 74 10.64 0.14 7.58
N ILE A 75 9.82 0.78 8.42
CA ILE A 75 10.00 0.75 9.86
C ILE A 75 9.32 -0.52 10.38
N LYS A 76 10.02 -1.31 11.17
CA LYS A 76 9.52 -2.56 11.74
C LYS A 76 9.54 -2.48 13.26
N LEU A 77 8.41 -2.87 13.88
CA LEU A 77 8.30 -3.09 15.31
C LEU A 77 7.83 -4.52 15.54
N GLN A 78 8.59 -5.25 16.32
CA GLN A 78 8.25 -6.63 16.66
C GLN A 78 7.82 -6.70 18.11
N LEU A 79 6.58 -7.07 18.34
CA LEU A 79 6.01 -7.41 19.62
C LEU A 79 6.10 -8.95 19.80
N SER A 80 5.60 -9.45 20.92
CA SER A 80 5.58 -10.90 21.20
C SER A 80 4.77 -11.69 20.17
N ASP A 81 3.65 -11.15 19.73
CA ASP A 81 2.59 -11.80 18.97
C ASP A 81 2.27 -11.13 17.61
N VAL A 82 2.76 -9.90 17.40
CA VAL A 82 2.52 -9.10 16.19
C VAL A 82 3.80 -8.47 15.67
N LEU A 83 4.03 -8.55 14.37
CA LEU A 83 5.00 -7.72 13.66
C LEU A 83 4.27 -6.58 12.95
N VAL A 84 4.62 -5.34 13.27
CA VAL A 84 4.08 -4.15 12.61
C VAL A 84 5.12 -3.61 11.63
N LYS A 85 4.69 -3.35 10.40
CA LYS A 85 5.51 -2.77 9.34
C LYS A 85 4.85 -1.51 8.83
N LEU A 86 5.62 -0.42 8.77
CA LEU A 86 5.15 0.89 8.32
C LEU A 86 6.00 1.38 7.15
N ILE A 87 5.34 1.95 6.15
CA ILE A 87 6.00 2.54 4.97
C ILE A 87 5.34 3.90 4.70
N PRO A 88 6.09 5.01 4.78
CA PRO A 88 5.59 6.31 4.32
C PRO A 88 5.37 6.28 2.80
N LEU A 89 4.21 6.73 2.34
CA LEU A 89 3.84 6.73 0.91
C LEU A 89 4.08 8.07 0.23
N GLU A 90 5.01 8.86 0.75
CA GLU A 90 5.39 10.11 0.13
C GLU A 90 6.28 9.91 -1.09
N GLU A 91 6.03 10.70 -2.15
CA GLU A 91 6.78 10.63 -3.40
C GLU A 91 8.29 10.78 -3.18
N SER A 92 8.70 11.61 -2.23
CA SER A 92 10.11 11.79 -1.85
C SER A 92 10.77 10.47 -1.41
N VAL A 93 10.02 9.56 -0.83
CA VAL A 93 10.48 8.25 -0.35
C VAL A 93 10.28 7.18 -1.40
N ILE A 94 9.05 6.99 -1.90
CA ILE A 94 8.71 5.85 -2.74
C ILE A 94 9.39 5.88 -4.12
N ARG A 95 9.80 7.04 -4.65
CA ARG A 95 10.57 7.14 -5.90
C ARG A 95 11.97 6.52 -5.84
N THR A 96 12.47 6.21 -4.64
CA THR A 96 13.74 5.51 -4.46
C THR A 96 13.61 3.99 -4.58
N LEU A 97 12.39 3.48 -4.64
CA LEU A 97 12.09 2.06 -4.79
C LEU A 97 12.30 1.58 -6.22
N SER A 98 12.49 0.27 -6.34
CA SER A 98 12.47 -0.42 -7.64
C SER A 98 11.17 -0.11 -8.40
N PRO A 99 11.20 -0.12 -9.76
CA PRO A 99 10.06 0.28 -10.57
C PRO A 99 8.75 -0.43 -10.21
N ASP A 100 8.82 -1.74 -9.93
CA ASP A 100 7.64 -2.52 -9.59
C ASP A 100 7.10 -2.18 -8.19
N SER A 101 8.01 -2.01 -7.21
CA SER A 101 7.62 -1.61 -5.85
C SER A 101 7.01 -0.21 -5.82
N TYR A 102 7.60 0.73 -6.56
CA TYR A 102 7.06 2.08 -6.73
C TYR A 102 5.66 2.05 -7.34
N ARG A 103 5.49 1.32 -8.47
CA ARG A 103 4.21 1.21 -9.16
C ARG A 103 3.14 0.66 -8.24
N ALA A 104 3.42 -0.44 -7.54
CA ALA A 104 2.46 -1.06 -6.63
C ALA A 104 1.99 -0.12 -5.51
N LEU A 105 2.91 0.61 -4.86
CA LEU A 105 2.53 1.55 -3.81
C LEU A 105 1.81 2.79 -4.36
N ARG A 106 2.21 3.28 -5.52
CA ARG A 106 1.53 4.40 -6.18
C ARG A 106 0.11 4.02 -6.59
N GLU A 107 -0.09 2.87 -7.23
CA GLU A 107 -1.42 2.37 -7.59
C GLU A 107 -2.32 2.20 -6.36
N LEU A 108 -1.76 1.73 -5.24
CA LEU A 108 -2.48 1.65 -3.98
C LEU A 108 -3.00 3.03 -3.55
N VAL A 109 -2.13 4.06 -3.54
CA VAL A 109 -2.51 5.44 -3.19
C VAL A 109 -3.55 5.97 -4.16
N GLU A 110 -3.33 5.81 -5.48
CA GLU A 110 -4.25 6.29 -6.52
C GLU A 110 -5.64 5.65 -6.40
N SER A 111 -5.70 4.33 -6.15
CA SER A 111 -6.97 3.62 -5.97
C SER A 111 -7.78 4.12 -4.75
N ARG A 112 -7.11 4.68 -3.76
CA ARG A 112 -7.71 5.22 -2.53
C ARG A 112 -7.75 6.74 -2.49
N ARG A 113 -7.23 7.42 -3.52
CA ARG A 113 -7.17 8.89 -3.61
C ARG A 113 -8.50 9.59 -3.28
N PRO A 114 -9.67 9.17 -3.82
CA PRO A 114 -10.94 9.85 -3.49
C PRO A 114 -11.27 9.80 -1.99
N ALA A 115 -11.00 8.67 -1.33
CA ALA A 115 -11.21 8.51 0.10
C ALA A 115 -10.22 9.36 0.90
N ILE A 116 -8.94 9.31 0.55
CA ILE A 116 -7.87 10.07 1.20
C ILE A 116 -8.18 11.58 1.10
N THR A 117 -8.51 12.09 -0.09
CA THR A 117 -8.80 13.52 -0.31
C THR A 117 -10.01 13.97 0.50
N ARG A 118 -11.07 13.18 0.51
CA ARG A 118 -12.28 13.49 1.31
C ARG A 118 -11.98 13.57 2.80
N LEU A 119 -11.26 12.57 3.34
CA LEU A 119 -10.91 12.50 4.76
C LEU A 119 -9.93 13.62 5.14
N ALA A 120 -8.91 13.90 4.32
CA ALA A 120 -8.00 15.01 4.53
C ALA A 120 -8.77 16.34 4.63
N ALA A 121 -9.72 16.58 3.71
CA ALA A 121 -10.56 17.77 3.74
C ALA A 121 -11.45 17.86 5.00
N GLN A 122 -12.01 16.73 5.46
CA GLN A 122 -12.80 16.66 6.69
C GLN A 122 -11.99 17.06 7.94
N HIS A 123 -10.70 16.75 7.95
CA HIS A 123 -9.77 17.09 9.02
C HIS A 123 -9.03 18.42 8.79
N GLY A 124 -9.37 19.18 7.74
CA GLY A 124 -8.73 20.48 7.42
C GLY A 124 -7.28 20.34 6.98
N LEU A 125 -6.86 19.16 6.49
CA LEU A 125 -5.52 18.91 6.00
C LEU A 125 -5.39 19.33 4.54
N LEU A 126 -4.26 19.93 4.16
CA LEU A 126 -3.97 20.29 2.76
C LEU A 126 -3.67 19.05 1.92
N ARG A 127 -2.88 18.12 2.46
CA ARG A 127 -2.47 16.86 1.79
C ARG A 127 -2.59 15.66 2.72
N GLY A 128 -2.16 15.81 3.98
CA GLY A 128 -1.95 14.73 4.92
C GLY A 128 -0.74 13.85 4.56
N SER A 129 -0.05 13.32 5.54
CA SER A 129 0.98 12.30 5.34
C SER A 129 0.34 10.93 5.37
N VAL A 130 0.45 10.18 4.25
CA VAL A 130 -0.18 8.85 4.09
C VAL A 130 0.86 7.76 4.29
N TRP A 131 0.52 6.78 5.14
CA TRP A 131 1.40 5.67 5.46
C TRP A 131 0.68 4.33 5.23
N TYR A 132 1.37 3.39 4.62
CA TYR A 132 0.93 2.00 4.60
C TYR A 132 1.38 1.31 5.87
N VAL A 133 0.44 0.72 6.60
CA VAL A 133 0.69 -0.02 7.83
C VAL A 133 0.14 -1.42 7.69
N SER A 134 0.96 -2.41 8.01
CA SER A 134 0.56 -3.81 8.04
C SER A 134 0.91 -4.46 9.37
N PHE A 135 -0.01 -5.28 9.85
CA PHE A 135 0.09 -6.08 11.07
C PHE A 135 0.15 -7.55 10.65
N TYR A 136 1.19 -8.23 11.07
CA TYR A 136 1.40 -9.65 10.77
C TYR A 136 1.35 -10.47 12.05
N GLY A 137 0.48 -11.48 12.10
CA GLY A 137 0.32 -12.36 13.25
C GLY A 137 1.48 -13.34 13.39
N LEU A 138 2.15 -13.31 14.54
CA LEU A 138 3.23 -14.23 14.90
C LEU A 138 2.73 -15.39 15.76
N ALA A 139 1.64 -15.19 16.49
CA ALA A 139 1.03 -16.16 17.39
C ALA A 139 -0.47 -16.36 17.09
N PRO A 140 -1.09 -17.46 17.56
CA PRO A 140 -2.53 -17.60 17.50
C PRO A 140 -3.25 -16.51 18.27
N GLU A 141 -4.37 -16.01 17.69
CA GLU A 141 -5.20 -14.99 18.32
C GLU A 141 -4.45 -13.72 18.73
N ALA A 142 -3.41 -13.33 17.97
CA ALA A 142 -2.69 -12.09 18.20
C ALA A 142 -3.64 -10.89 18.09
N HIS A 143 -3.49 -9.94 19.00
CA HIS A 143 -4.30 -8.72 19.05
C HIS A 143 -3.47 -7.50 18.69
N PHE A 144 -4.08 -6.54 18.00
CA PHE A 144 -3.48 -5.24 17.76
C PHE A 144 -4.52 -4.13 17.93
N SER A 145 -4.07 -2.97 18.41
CA SER A 145 -4.90 -1.78 18.53
C SER A 145 -4.43 -0.73 17.52
N PRO A 146 -5.16 -0.51 16.43
CA PRO A 146 -4.72 0.39 15.35
C PRO A 146 -4.42 1.82 15.81
N LEU A 147 -5.08 2.30 16.86
CA LEU A 147 -4.95 3.66 17.39
C LEU A 147 -3.75 3.85 18.33
N GLU A 148 -3.07 2.78 18.74
CA GLU A 148 -1.88 2.87 19.59
C GLU A 148 -0.63 3.34 18.84
N LEU A 149 -0.70 3.42 17.51
CA LEU A 149 0.40 3.89 16.70
C LEU A 149 0.63 5.39 16.93
N THR A 150 1.86 5.74 17.27
CA THR A 150 2.31 7.12 17.43
C THR A 150 3.62 7.32 16.68
N VAL A 151 3.76 8.44 15.99
CA VAL A 151 5.00 8.85 15.33
C VAL A 151 5.48 10.13 15.99
N SER A 152 6.69 10.10 16.55
CA SER A 152 7.32 11.27 17.17
C SER A 152 8.37 11.85 16.25
N SER A 153 8.28 13.15 15.96
CA SER A 153 9.24 13.89 15.14
C SER A 153 9.39 15.31 15.67
N THR A 154 10.61 15.82 15.73
CA THR A 154 10.92 17.21 16.15
C THR A 154 10.27 17.63 17.49
N GLY A 155 10.17 16.67 18.43
CA GLY A 155 9.58 16.92 19.74
C GLY A 155 8.05 16.95 19.79
N ARG A 156 7.38 16.56 18.71
CA ARG A 156 5.92 16.39 18.63
C ARG A 156 5.55 14.94 18.40
N ASP A 157 4.42 14.54 19.00
CA ASP A 157 3.78 13.25 18.77
C ASP A 157 2.61 13.41 17.81
N PHE A 158 2.61 12.58 16.78
CA PHE A 158 1.58 12.50 15.76
C PHE A 158 0.83 11.20 15.90
N ARG A 159 -0.48 11.27 16.02
CA ARG A 159 -1.38 10.12 15.94
C ARG A 159 -2.11 10.14 14.60
N PRO A 160 -2.52 8.99 14.08
CA PRO A 160 -3.31 8.98 12.87
C PRO A 160 -4.63 9.73 13.11
N VAL A 161 -4.95 10.66 12.23
CA VAL A 161 -6.24 11.38 12.23
C VAL A 161 -7.33 10.53 11.62
N GLU A 162 -6.93 9.59 10.74
CA GLU A 162 -7.87 8.66 10.10
C GLU A 162 -7.15 7.36 9.69
N ILE A 163 -7.90 6.25 9.64
CA ILE A 163 -7.42 4.93 9.24
C ILE A 163 -8.35 4.37 8.17
N ILE A 164 -7.82 4.05 7.00
CA ILE A 164 -8.55 3.48 5.88
C ILE A 164 -8.19 2.00 5.75
N PRO A 165 -9.05 1.06 6.17
CA PRO A 165 -8.80 -0.37 6.05
C PRO A 165 -8.59 -0.79 4.59
N LEU A 166 -7.61 -1.67 4.35
CA LEU A 166 -7.35 -2.30 3.05
C LEU A 166 -7.80 -3.76 3.04
N THR A 167 -7.68 -4.44 4.16
CA THR A 167 -8.15 -5.82 4.35
C THR A 167 -9.49 -5.84 5.06
N SER A 168 -10.40 -6.73 4.64
CA SER A 168 -11.76 -6.85 5.21
C SER A 168 -11.76 -7.23 6.69
N GLY A 169 -10.74 -7.97 7.14
CA GLY A 169 -10.60 -8.40 8.54
C GLY A 169 -10.07 -7.33 9.50
N PHE A 170 -9.64 -6.17 9.01
CA PHE A 170 -8.97 -5.15 9.84
C PHE A 170 -9.79 -4.68 11.05
N GLY A 171 -11.11 -4.64 10.93
CA GLY A 171 -12.01 -4.25 12.02
C GLY A 171 -12.06 -5.24 13.19
N SER A 172 -11.67 -6.49 13.00
CA SER A 172 -11.64 -7.51 14.06
C SER A 172 -10.51 -7.28 15.06
N GLN A 173 -9.44 -6.60 14.66
CA GLN A 173 -8.22 -6.35 15.45
C GLN A 173 -7.57 -7.64 15.99
N ARG A 174 -7.83 -8.76 15.32
CA ARG A 174 -7.31 -10.09 15.64
C ARG A 174 -6.63 -10.68 14.42
N LEU A 175 -5.55 -11.40 14.66
CA LEU A 175 -4.75 -12.04 13.62
C LEU A 175 -4.54 -13.51 13.96
N GLN A 176 -4.68 -14.35 12.97
CA GLN A 176 -4.20 -15.72 13.03
C GLN A 176 -2.71 -15.78 12.67
N PRO A 177 -1.99 -16.87 13.00
CA PRO A 177 -0.60 -17.03 12.60
C PRO A 177 -0.45 -16.88 11.09
N ARG A 178 0.51 -16.05 10.66
CA ARG A 178 0.80 -15.71 9.25
C ARG A 178 -0.28 -14.90 8.54
N GLU A 179 -1.34 -14.51 9.23
CA GLU A 179 -2.30 -13.57 8.69
C GLU A 179 -1.71 -12.16 8.66
N THR A 180 -2.04 -11.41 7.61
CA THR A 180 -1.67 -10.02 7.48
C THR A 180 -2.92 -9.17 7.31
N GLN A 181 -3.06 -8.16 8.13
CA GLN A 181 -4.07 -7.12 7.97
C GLN A 181 -3.39 -5.77 7.74
N SER A 182 -3.97 -4.94 6.89
CA SER A 182 -3.35 -3.69 6.50
C SER A 182 -4.35 -2.56 6.34
N ALA A 183 -3.84 -1.33 6.50
CA ALA A 183 -4.60 -0.10 6.33
C ALA A 183 -3.68 1.04 5.84
N LEU A 184 -4.29 2.09 5.29
CA LEU A 184 -3.64 3.39 5.13
C LEU A 184 -3.93 4.25 6.35
N TYR A 185 -2.89 4.84 6.89
CA TYR A 185 -2.94 5.76 8.00
C TYR A 185 -2.71 7.17 7.49
N LEU A 186 -3.59 8.07 7.84
CA LEU A 186 -3.50 9.49 7.49
C LEU A 186 -3.03 10.27 8.73
N PHE A 187 -1.94 11.01 8.59
CA PHE A 187 -1.39 11.90 9.62
C PHE A 187 -1.50 13.36 9.19
N GLU A 188 -1.29 14.27 10.13
CA GLU A 188 -1.23 15.70 9.86
C GLU A 188 -0.12 16.08 8.86
N ASP A 189 -0.31 17.18 8.15
CA ASP A 189 0.64 17.73 7.18
C ASP A 189 2.02 18.08 7.79
N ALA A 190 2.06 18.33 9.11
CA ALA A 190 3.27 18.70 9.82
C ALA A 190 4.25 17.52 10.04
N LEU A 191 3.83 16.29 9.77
CA LEU A 191 4.70 15.12 9.86
C LEU A 191 5.62 15.05 8.63
N ASP A 192 6.88 15.46 8.79
CA ASP A 192 7.89 15.44 7.73
C ASP A 192 8.72 14.16 7.77
N VAL A 193 8.55 13.29 6.79
CA VAL A 193 9.30 12.02 6.66
C VAL A 193 10.75 12.22 6.26
N ASN A 194 11.18 13.44 5.87
CA ASN A 194 12.58 13.75 5.59
C ASN A 194 13.37 14.15 6.87
N GLN A 195 12.70 14.13 8.01
CA GLN A 195 13.32 14.33 9.32
C GLN A 195 13.46 13.01 10.09
N PRO A 196 14.41 12.92 11.03
CA PRO A 196 14.45 11.78 11.94
C PRO A 196 13.13 11.66 12.72
N LEU A 197 12.61 10.44 12.80
CA LEU A 197 11.41 10.14 13.56
C LEU A 197 11.55 8.83 14.32
N THR A 198 10.74 8.70 15.35
CA THR A 198 10.58 7.49 16.16
C THR A 198 9.13 7.03 16.06
N VAL A 199 8.94 5.76 15.79
CA VAL A 199 7.61 5.14 15.79
C VAL A 199 7.45 4.33 17.06
N SER A 200 6.30 4.46 17.70
CA SER A 200 5.92 3.66 18.87
C SER A 200 4.59 2.94 18.65
N PHE A 201 4.52 1.71 19.12
CA PHE A 201 3.33 0.87 19.07
C PHE A 201 3.40 -0.21 20.14
N GLY A 202 2.32 -0.39 20.92
CA GLY A 202 2.24 -1.44 21.95
C GLY A 202 3.40 -1.44 22.96
N GLY A 203 3.89 -0.25 23.34
CA GLY A 203 5.02 -0.09 24.26
C GLY A 203 6.41 -0.32 23.63
N GLN A 204 6.49 -0.76 22.37
CA GLN A 204 7.74 -0.85 21.61
C GLN A 204 8.02 0.44 20.85
N GLN A 205 9.30 0.77 20.66
CA GLN A 205 9.74 1.95 19.93
C GLN A 205 10.82 1.59 18.89
N SER A 206 10.81 2.28 17.78
CA SER A 206 11.85 2.17 16.75
C SER A 206 12.27 3.56 16.27
N SER A 207 13.55 3.87 16.39
CA SER A 207 14.21 5.04 15.80
C SER A 207 15.00 4.71 14.54
N SER A 208 14.72 3.55 13.91
CA SER A 208 15.45 3.06 12.74
C SER A 208 15.34 3.99 11.51
N TRP A 209 14.35 4.89 11.50
CA TRP A 209 14.13 5.81 10.39
C TRP A 209 15.32 6.70 10.08
N ALA A 210 16.08 7.15 11.08
CA ALA A 210 17.28 7.95 10.85
C ALA A 210 18.35 7.20 10.03
N ALA A 211 18.46 5.88 10.18
CA ALA A 211 19.33 5.04 9.35
C ALA A 211 18.74 4.83 7.96
N THR A 212 17.44 4.62 7.87
CA THR A 212 16.68 4.48 6.62
C THR A 212 16.80 5.75 5.76
N LEU A 213 16.70 6.93 6.36
CA LEU A 213 16.90 8.22 5.65
C LEU A 213 18.27 8.30 4.98
N ARG A 214 19.34 7.89 5.66
CA ARG A 214 20.68 7.87 5.04
C ARG A 214 20.74 6.93 3.83
N THR A 215 20.02 5.83 3.86
CA THR A 215 19.92 4.91 2.72
C THR A 215 19.13 5.53 1.58
N ILE A 216 18.00 6.19 1.87
CA ILE A 216 17.18 6.92 0.91
C ILE A 216 17.98 8.05 0.25
N GLU A 217 18.73 8.85 1.03
CA GLU A 217 19.56 9.94 0.50
C GLU A 217 20.67 9.43 -0.43
N ARG A 218 21.32 8.32 -0.04
CA ARG A 218 22.32 7.66 -0.88
C ARG A 218 21.69 7.20 -2.21
N GLU A 219 20.54 6.57 -2.15
CA GLU A 219 19.84 6.12 -3.35
C GLU A 219 19.39 7.29 -4.23
N ARG A 220 18.89 8.40 -3.64
CA ARG A 220 18.57 9.63 -4.39
C ARG A 220 19.80 10.16 -5.16
N ALA A 221 20.99 10.15 -4.56
CA ALA A 221 22.22 10.54 -5.24
C ALA A 221 22.57 9.60 -6.40
N LEU A 222 22.43 8.28 -6.21
CA LEU A 222 22.65 7.28 -7.25
C LEU A 222 21.65 7.43 -8.42
N ILE A 223 20.39 7.69 -8.13
CA ILE A 223 19.38 7.93 -9.17
C ILE A 223 19.75 9.15 -10.02
N ARG A 224 20.13 10.27 -9.40
CA ARG A 224 20.56 11.47 -10.13
C ARG A 224 21.74 11.17 -11.05
N SER A 225 22.72 10.40 -10.59
CA SER A 225 23.89 9.98 -11.39
C SER A 225 23.46 9.11 -12.57
N ARG A 226 22.61 8.08 -12.36
CA ARG A 226 22.09 7.20 -13.44
C ARG A 226 21.37 7.99 -14.52
N VAL A 227 20.51 8.93 -14.13
CA VAL A 227 19.76 9.78 -15.08
C VAL A 227 20.68 10.68 -15.88
N THR A 228 21.72 11.25 -15.26
CA THR A 228 22.72 12.06 -15.96
C THR A 228 23.50 11.23 -16.97
N GLN A 229 23.91 10.02 -16.61
CA GLN A 229 24.63 9.10 -17.51
C GLN A 229 23.77 8.70 -18.71
N GLN A 230 22.49 8.37 -18.50
CA GLN A 230 21.59 8.01 -19.60
C GLN A 230 21.37 9.16 -20.58
N ARG A 231 21.30 10.41 -20.08
CA ARG A 231 21.20 11.61 -20.94
C ARG A 231 22.49 11.90 -21.71
N ALA A 232 23.64 11.53 -21.17
CA ALA A 232 24.95 11.75 -21.79
C ALA A 232 25.29 10.70 -22.87
N THR A 233 24.60 9.54 -22.87
CA THR A 233 24.79 8.49 -23.90
C THR A 233 23.78 8.71 -25.01
N PRO A 234 24.16 9.30 -26.17
CA PRO A 234 23.23 9.42 -27.29
C PRO A 234 22.83 8.01 -27.76
N ALA A 235 21.57 7.86 -28.14
CA ALA A 235 21.09 6.63 -28.77
C ALA A 235 21.89 6.37 -30.06
N PRO A 236 22.27 5.11 -30.34
CA PRO A 236 22.98 4.74 -31.56
C PRO A 236 22.17 4.98 -32.82
#